data_9d7b5ecab672ab3a130e53d4af14e4c2
#
_entry.id   9d7b5ecab672ab3a130e53d4af14e4c2
#
_cell.length_a   1.000
_cell.length_b   1.000
_cell.length_c   1.000
_cell.angle_alpha   90.00
_cell.angle_beta   90.00
_cell.angle_gamma   90.00
#
_symmetry.space_group_name_H-M   'P 1'
#
loop_
_entity.id
_entity.type
_entity.pdbx_description
1 polymer ?
#
loop_
_entity_poly.entity_id
_entity_poly.type
_entity_poly.pdbx_seq_one_letter_code
_entity_poly.pdbx_strand_id
1 'polypeptide(L)'
;MKHSFLVLRAKFIALCFFITALFSASANADSSGVIKIPTHNWSSQLVGAEVVGELFKMVGEKIEYVSMDSQTVYQAMADGDIDIVHEVWEGAFGASFDKAVATGGVIDLLTHDAVTREDWWYPVYIEEVCPGLPDWEALAKCSDMFARADSGGKGVFIGGPVDWLKHDAEKVEALGMNFVVRNAGSAGAIWAELDAAVAQKKPVVIFKW
;
A
#
# COMPACT_ATOMS: atom_id res chain seq x y z
N MET A 1 46.79 -11.20 -55.01
CA MET A 1 46.69 -11.02 -53.53
C MET A 1 45.98 -9.76 -53.06
N LYS A 2 46.11 -8.60 -53.72
CA LYS A 2 45.44 -7.33 -53.28
C LYS A 2 43.90 -7.34 -53.36
N HIS A 3 43.29 -8.02 -54.37
CA HIS A 3 41.83 -8.10 -54.52
C HIS A 3 41.12 -8.94 -53.44
N SER A 4 41.72 -9.99 -52.95
CA SER A 4 41.13 -10.86 -51.90
C SER A 4 41.01 -10.14 -50.55
N PHE A 5 41.97 -9.26 -50.23
CA PHE A 5 41.94 -8.47 -48.99
C PHE A 5 40.85 -7.38 -48.98
N LEU A 6 40.54 -6.80 -50.14
CA LEU A 6 39.51 -5.78 -50.27
C LEU A 6 38.10 -6.36 -50.10
N VAL A 7 37.84 -7.52 -50.67
CA VAL A 7 36.58 -8.24 -50.59
C VAL A 7 36.33 -8.77 -49.16
N LEU A 8 37.38 -9.21 -48.45
CA LEU A 8 37.27 -9.66 -47.08
C LEU A 8 36.95 -8.50 -46.11
N ARG A 9 37.59 -7.31 -46.30
CA ARG A 9 37.28 -6.11 -45.52
C ARG A 9 35.88 -5.58 -45.77
N ALA A 10 35.39 -5.57 -47.00
CA ALA A 10 34.03 -5.17 -47.32
C ALA A 10 32.98 -6.10 -46.71
N LYS A 11 33.20 -7.41 -46.67
CA LYS A 11 32.30 -8.36 -46.01
C LYS A 11 32.32 -8.23 -44.49
N PHE A 12 33.47 -7.92 -43.87
CA PHE A 12 33.56 -7.70 -42.43
C PHE A 12 32.84 -6.39 -41.99
N ILE A 13 33.00 -5.33 -42.77
CA ILE A 13 32.28 -4.03 -42.50
C ILE A 13 30.78 -4.22 -42.68
N ALA A 14 30.30 -4.96 -43.69
CA ALA A 14 28.91 -5.25 -43.91
C ALA A 14 28.32 -6.10 -42.78
N LEU A 15 29.08 -7.08 -42.25
CA LEU A 15 28.66 -7.90 -41.14
C LEU A 15 28.58 -7.10 -39.83
N CYS A 16 29.51 -6.18 -39.58
CA CYS A 16 29.44 -5.32 -38.39
C CYS A 16 28.24 -4.37 -38.46
N PHE A 17 27.90 -3.80 -39.62
CA PHE A 17 26.72 -2.99 -39.82
C PHE A 17 25.42 -3.78 -39.64
N PHE A 18 25.39 -5.04 -40.04
CA PHE A 18 24.22 -5.91 -39.87
C PHE A 18 24.00 -6.31 -38.40
N ILE A 19 25.09 -6.51 -37.64
CA ILE A 19 25.04 -6.82 -36.20
C ILE A 19 24.57 -5.61 -35.39
N THR A 20 25.01 -4.39 -35.75
CA THR A 20 24.54 -3.16 -35.07
C THR A 20 23.08 -2.84 -35.38
N ALA A 21 22.56 -3.18 -36.55
CA ALA A 21 21.15 -3.02 -36.90
C ALA A 21 20.23 -4.00 -36.16
N LEU A 22 20.74 -5.17 -35.73
CA LEU A 22 19.96 -6.15 -34.95
C LEU A 22 19.86 -5.79 -33.46
N PHE A 23 20.73 -4.90 -32.95
CA PHE A 23 20.66 -4.42 -31.56
C PHE A 23 19.84 -3.12 -31.40
N SER A 24 19.33 -2.58 -32.49
CA SER A 24 18.30 -1.53 -32.46
C SER A 24 16.89 -2.17 -32.35
N ALA A 25 16.75 -3.24 -31.54
CA ALA A 25 15.47 -3.57 -30.99
C ALA A 25 15.12 -2.40 -30.07
N SER A 26 14.35 -1.46 -30.60
CA SER A 26 13.65 -0.48 -29.81
C SER A 26 13.02 -1.24 -28.65
N ALA A 27 13.42 -0.96 -27.43
CA ALA A 27 12.55 -1.16 -26.32
C ALA A 27 11.33 -0.29 -26.66
N ASN A 28 10.37 -0.86 -27.36
CA ASN A 28 9.03 -0.34 -27.36
C ASN A 28 8.59 -0.54 -25.91
N ALA A 29 8.84 0.44 -25.08
CA ALA A 29 7.96 0.68 -23.97
C ALA A 29 6.59 0.76 -24.64
N ASP A 30 5.76 -0.25 -24.48
CA ASP A 30 4.39 -0.19 -24.92
C ASP A 30 3.70 0.87 -24.07
N SER A 31 3.86 2.12 -24.49
CA SER A 31 3.00 3.16 -24.01
C SER A 31 1.68 2.91 -24.73
N SER A 32 0.76 2.18 -24.10
CA SER A 32 -0.67 2.19 -24.49
C SER A 32 -1.19 3.63 -24.51
N GLY A 33 -0.33 4.60 -24.17
CA GLY A 33 -0.63 6.01 -24.07
C GLY A 33 -1.53 6.35 -22.87
N VAL A 34 -1.70 5.42 -21.92
CA VAL A 34 -2.47 5.64 -20.69
C VAL A 34 -1.65 5.10 -19.51
N ILE A 35 -1.35 5.98 -18.54
CA ILE A 35 -0.68 5.59 -17.29
C ILE A 35 -1.75 5.19 -16.28
N LYS A 36 -1.66 3.99 -15.75
CA LYS A 36 -2.58 3.42 -14.77
C LYS A 36 -2.03 3.57 -13.36
N ILE A 37 -2.79 4.26 -12.51
CA ILE A 37 -2.46 4.53 -11.12
C ILE A 37 -3.51 3.87 -10.22
N PRO A 38 -3.12 3.04 -9.22
CA PRO A 38 -4.08 2.39 -8.36
C PRO A 38 -4.70 3.39 -7.39
N THR A 39 -5.94 3.14 -7.01
CA THR A 39 -6.62 3.81 -5.90
C THR A 39 -7.04 2.80 -4.85
N HIS A 40 -6.65 3.05 -3.60
CA HIS A 40 -6.97 2.23 -2.44
C HIS A 40 -7.99 2.92 -1.54
N ASN A 41 -8.27 2.34 -0.38
CA ASN A 41 -9.37 2.75 0.48
C ASN A 41 -8.94 3.62 1.67
N TRP A 42 -7.88 4.43 1.53
CA TRP A 42 -7.45 5.43 2.51
C TRP A 42 -7.04 6.76 1.88
N SER A 43 -7.16 7.84 2.64
CA SER A 43 -7.17 9.21 2.11
C SER A 43 -5.84 9.68 1.54
N SER A 44 -4.70 9.36 2.17
CA SER A 44 -3.37 9.80 1.68
C SER A 44 -3.10 9.23 0.29
N GLN A 45 -3.41 7.95 0.11
CA GLN A 45 -3.21 7.26 -1.15
C GLN A 45 -4.13 7.83 -2.26
N LEU A 46 -5.40 8.07 -1.96
CA LEU A 46 -6.32 8.67 -2.93
C LEU A 46 -5.86 10.06 -3.37
N VAL A 47 -5.49 10.91 -2.42
CA VAL A 47 -4.98 12.27 -2.73
C VAL A 47 -3.66 12.19 -3.47
N GLY A 48 -2.75 11.32 -3.05
CA GLY A 48 -1.45 11.12 -3.70
C GLY A 48 -1.59 10.62 -5.14
N ALA A 49 -2.51 9.68 -5.39
CA ALA A 49 -2.80 9.19 -6.74
C ALA A 49 -3.27 10.33 -7.67
N GLU A 50 -4.19 11.16 -7.19
CA GLU A 50 -4.67 12.33 -7.94
C GLU A 50 -3.54 13.34 -8.20
N VAL A 51 -2.71 13.66 -7.19
CA VAL A 51 -1.58 14.58 -7.37
C VAL A 51 -0.59 14.05 -8.40
N VAL A 52 -0.20 12.78 -8.31
CA VAL A 52 0.71 12.15 -9.28
C VAL A 52 0.07 12.14 -10.67
N GLY A 53 -1.20 11.78 -10.77
CA GLY A 53 -1.92 11.78 -12.04
C GLY A 53 -2.00 13.16 -12.69
N GLU A 54 -2.29 14.21 -11.92
CA GLU A 54 -2.32 15.59 -12.43
C GLU A 54 -0.94 16.06 -12.93
N LEU A 55 0.15 15.68 -12.25
CA LEU A 55 1.51 15.99 -12.72
C LEU A 55 1.80 15.36 -14.09
N PHE A 56 1.39 14.10 -14.30
CA PHE A 56 1.53 13.46 -15.61
C PHE A 56 0.61 14.08 -16.68
N LYS A 57 -0.62 14.45 -16.34
CA LYS A 57 -1.51 15.17 -17.26
C LYS A 57 -0.93 16.52 -17.70
N MET A 58 -0.22 17.23 -16.80
CA MET A 58 0.45 18.49 -17.15
C MET A 58 1.55 18.34 -18.20
N VAL A 59 2.17 17.17 -18.34
CA VAL A 59 3.15 16.87 -19.39
C VAL A 59 2.56 16.13 -20.59
N GLY A 60 1.22 16.01 -20.64
CA GLY A 60 0.48 15.52 -21.80
C GLY A 60 0.11 14.04 -21.76
N GLU A 61 0.37 13.35 -20.65
CA GLU A 61 0.02 11.94 -20.49
C GLU A 61 -1.47 11.75 -20.18
N LYS A 62 -2.00 10.58 -20.52
CA LYS A 62 -3.35 10.16 -20.17
C LYS A 62 -3.31 9.29 -18.92
N ILE A 63 -4.23 9.52 -18.01
CA ILE A 63 -4.29 8.81 -16.73
C ILE A 63 -5.58 8.01 -16.61
N GLU A 64 -5.45 6.79 -16.11
CA GLU A 64 -6.53 5.93 -15.67
C GLU A 64 -6.32 5.59 -14.20
N TYR A 65 -7.34 5.81 -13.37
CA TYR A 65 -7.32 5.39 -11.96
C TYR A 65 -8.01 4.03 -11.83
N VAL A 66 -7.30 3.05 -11.25
CA VAL A 66 -7.77 1.67 -11.11
C VAL A 66 -8.02 1.37 -9.65
N SER A 67 -9.30 1.21 -9.25
CA SER A 67 -9.63 0.84 -7.88
C SER A 67 -9.30 -0.63 -7.63
N MET A 68 -8.47 -0.91 -6.62
CA MET A 68 -8.03 -2.27 -6.28
C MET A 68 -7.60 -2.41 -4.83
N ASP A 69 -7.55 -3.64 -4.36
CA ASP A 69 -7.01 -3.97 -3.04
C ASP A 69 -5.49 -3.78 -2.99
N SER A 70 -5.00 -3.27 -1.87
CA SER A 70 -3.58 -2.97 -1.68
C SER A 70 -2.66 -4.19 -1.75
N GLN A 71 -3.19 -5.40 -1.52
CA GLN A 71 -2.45 -6.65 -1.63
C GLN A 71 -2.12 -7.06 -3.08
N THR A 72 -3.03 -6.77 -4.00
CA THR A 72 -2.93 -7.26 -5.39
C THR A 72 -2.07 -6.36 -6.27
N VAL A 73 -1.77 -5.14 -5.81
CA VAL A 73 -1.11 -4.10 -6.61
C VAL A 73 0.28 -4.52 -7.10
N TYR A 74 1.06 -5.21 -6.27
CA TYR A 74 2.44 -5.61 -6.62
C TYR A 74 2.49 -6.65 -7.73
N GLN A 75 1.52 -7.58 -7.74
CA GLN A 75 1.40 -8.53 -8.84
C GLN A 75 0.89 -7.82 -10.11
N ALA A 76 -0.11 -6.94 -9.99
CA ALA A 76 -0.63 -6.16 -11.11
C ALA A 76 0.45 -5.27 -11.77
N MET A 77 1.38 -4.70 -10.97
CA MET A 77 2.55 -3.99 -11.51
C MET A 77 3.48 -4.93 -12.28
N ALA A 78 3.80 -6.10 -11.71
CA ALA A 78 4.68 -7.06 -12.37
C ALA A 78 4.08 -7.60 -13.67
N ASP A 79 2.76 -7.66 -13.77
CA ASP A 79 2.02 -8.10 -14.95
C ASP A 79 1.80 -6.96 -15.98
N GLY A 80 2.11 -5.71 -15.63
CA GLY A 80 1.91 -4.53 -16.48
C GLY A 80 0.48 -3.97 -16.50
N ASP A 81 -0.35 -4.37 -15.54
CA ASP A 81 -1.71 -3.87 -15.38
C ASP A 81 -1.77 -2.53 -14.63
N ILE A 82 -0.73 -2.20 -13.88
CA ILE A 82 -0.51 -0.94 -13.14
C ILE A 82 0.89 -0.43 -13.46
N ASP A 83 1.03 0.87 -13.68
CA ASP A 83 2.30 1.50 -14.07
C ASP A 83 3.02 2.17 -12.91
N ILE A 84 2.30 2.80 -11.97
CA ILE A 84 2.90 3.59 -10.88
C ILE A 84 2.15 3.35 -9.57
N VAL A 85 2.90 3.02 -8.52
CA VAL A 85 2.44 3.05 -7.13
C VAL A 85 3.27 4.07 -6.37
N HIS A 86 2.62 5.07 -5.79
CA HIS A 86 3.29 6.20 -5.14
C HIS A 86 3.38 6.06 -3.61
N GLU A 87 2.75 5.06 -3.02
CA GLU A 87 2.69 4.89 -1.57
C GLU A 87 2.76 3.40 -1.20
N VAL A 88 3.88 2.96 -0.61
CA VAL A 88 4.10 1.61 -0.12
C VAL A 88 4.31 1.67 1.40
N TRP A 89 3.47 0.96 2.15
CA TRP A 89 3.59 0.81 3.60
C TRP A 89 4.40 -0.45 3.92
N GLU A 90 5.71 -0.28 4.11
CA GLU A 90 6.66 -1.39 4.28
C GLU A 90 6.31 -2.33 5.43
N GLY A 91 5.76 -1.79 6.53
CA GLY A 91 5.34 -2.59 7.69
C GLY A 91 4.26 -3.62 7.39
N ALA A 92 3.42 -3.38 6.38
CA ALA A 92 2.36 -4.30 5.97
C ALA A 92 2.69 -5.04 4.66
N PHE A 93 3.28 -4.33 3.70
CA PHE A 93 3.42 -4.78 2.32
C PHE A 93 4.87 -4.99 1.88
N GLY A 94 5.87 -4.69 2.73
CA GLY A 94 7.28 -4.74 2.38
C GLY A 94 7.71 -6.06 1.76
N ALA A 95 7.29 -7.20 2.31
CA ALA A 95 7.64 -8.51 1.76
C ALA A 95 7.09 -8.74 0.33
N SER A 96 5.89 -8.24 0.01
CA SER A 96 5.28 -8.34 -1.32
C SER A 96 5.97 -7.38 -2.29
N PHE A 97 6.29 -6.18 -1.84
CA PHE A 97 7.05 -5.18 -2.59
C PHE A 97 8.47 -5.69 -2.92
N ASP A 98 9.23 -6.14 -1.93
CA ASP A 98 10.59 -6.66 -2.09
C ASP A 98 10.62 -7.84 -3.08
N LYS A 99 9.63 -8.73 -3.00
CA LYS A 99 9.49 -9.83 -3.94
C LYS A 99 9.27 -9.33 -5.37
N ALA A 100 8.39 -8.35 -5.57
CA ALA A 100 8.10 -7.79 -6.89
C ALA A 100 9.34 -7.10 -7.48
N VAL A 101 10.10 -6.35 -6.68
CA VAL A 101 11.37 -5.74 -7.08
C VAL A 101 12.42 -6.81 -7.42
N ALA A 102 12.56 -7.84 -6.58
CA ALA A 102 13.54 -8.91 -6.79
C ALA A 102 13.29 -9.74 -8.06
N THR A 103 12.05 -9.82 -8.53
CA THR A 103 11.72 -10.50 -9.81
C THR A 103 12.02 -9.63 -11.03
N GLY A 104 12.35 -8.35 -10.84
CA GLY A 104 12.60 -7.39 -11.92
C GLY A 104 11.35 -6.88 -12.63
N GLY A 105 10.16 -7.22 -12.12
CA GLY A 105 8.89 -6.72 -12.64
C GLY A 105 8.53 -5.31 -12.15
N VAL A 106 9.19 -4.85 -11.09
CA VAL A 106 8.95 -3.55 -10.46
C VAL A 106 10.29 -2.86 -10.21
N ILE A 107 10.33 -1.54 -10.36
CA ILE A 107 11.49 -0.70 -10.05
C ILE A 107 11.14 0.14 -8.82
N ASP A 108 11.97 0.03 -7.78
CA ASP A 108 11.94 0.95 -6.65
C ASP A 108 12.63 2.26 -7.07
N LEU A 109 11.89 3.37 -7.05
CA LEU A 109 12.42 4.66 -7.46
C LEU A 109 13.02 5.45 -6.30
N LEU A 110 12.32 5.53 -5.18
CA LEU A 110 12.79 6.19 -3.96
C LEU A 110 11.81 6.00 -2.78
N THR A 111 12.30 6.31 -1.58
CA THR A 111 11.53 6.29 -0.34
C THR A 111 11.00 7.69 0.02
N HIS A 112 9.79 7.78 0.57
CA HIS A 112 9.24 9.01 1.13
C HIS A 112 10.00 9.46 2.38
N ASP A 113 10.06 10.78 2.61
CA ASP A 113 10.55 11.35 3.88
C ASP A 113 9.53 11.19 5.04
N ALA A 114 8.31 10.75 4.73
CA ALA A 114 7.26 10.59 5.73
C ALA A 114 7.57 9.43 6.68
N VAL A 115 7.68 9.74 7.96
CA VAL A 115 7.78 8.75 9.03
C VAL A 115 6.41 8.64 9.69
N THR A 116 5.86 7.44 9.71
CA THR A 116 4.52 7.17 10.20
C THR A 116 4.54 6.17 11.34
N ARG A 117 3.49 6.18 12.15
CA ARG A 117 3.28 5.24 13.23
C ARG A 117 1.87 4.69 13.16
N GLU A 118 1.72 3.38 13.14
CA GLU A 118 0.45 2.68 13.18
C GLU A 118 0.26 2.04 14.55
N ASP A 119 -0.86 2.34 15.20
CA ASP A 119 -1.16 1.83 16.55
C ASP A 119 -2.66 1.62 16.78
N TRP A 120 -2.97 1.10 17.97
CA TRP A 120 -4.31 1.14 18.55
C TRP A 120 -4.50 2.44 19.29
N TRP A 121 -5.52 3.20 18.92
CA TRP A 121 -5.78 4.53 19.46
C TRP A 121 -7.13 4.56 20.19
N TYR A 122 -7.18 5.36 21.25
CA TYR A 122 -8.37 5.63 22.04
C TYR A 122 -8.44 7.13 22.39
N PRO A 123 -9.64 7.71 22.67
CA PRO A 123 -9.74 9.09 23.13
C PRO A 123 -9.15 9.26 24.53
N VAL A 124 -8.39 10.36 24.76
CA VAL A 124 -7.67 10.62 26.02
C VAL A 124 -8.56 10.54 27.26
N TYR A 125 -9.85 10.90 27.17
CA TYR A 125 -10.78 10.81 28.31
C TYR A 125 -10.96 9.37 28.84
N ILE A 126 -10.54 8.36 28.10
CA ILE A 126 -10.58 6.98 28.56
C ILE A 126 -9.57 6.70 29.66
N GLU A 127 -8.46 7.45 29.74
CA GLU A 127 -7.43 7.29 30.78
C GLU A 127 -7.97 7.57 32.18
N GLU A 128 -8.99 8.42 32.30
CA GLU A 128 -9.64 8.73 33.58
C GLU A 128 -10.40 7.51 34.16
N VAL A 129 -10.86 6.58 33.31
CA VAL A 129 -11.70 5.45 33.69
C VAL A 129 -11.01 4.09 33.47
N CYS A 130 -9.86 4.09 32.80
CA CYS A 130 -9.02 2.91 32.58
C CYS A 130 -7.57 3.23 32.99
N PRO A 131 -7.24 3.19 34.27
CA PRO A 131 -5.90 3.51 34.77
C PRO A 131 -4.83 2.55 34.22
N GLY A 132 -3.68 3.10 33.83
CA GLY A 132 -2.55 2.35 33.30
C GLY A 132 -2.42 2.42 31.77
N LEU A 133 -3.39 2.98 31.07
CA LEU A 133 -3.21 3.31 29.65
C LEU A 133 -2.01 4.29 29.50
N PRO A 134 -1.21 4.15 28.43
CA PRO A 134 -1.46 3.41 27.18
C PRO A 134 -1.00 1.93 27.18
N ASP A 135 -0.69 1.34 28.32
CA ASP A 135 -0.23 -0.05 28.35
C ASP A 135 -1.32 -1.02 27.88
N TRP A 136 -0.96 -1.98 27.04
CA TRP A 136 -1.91 -2.95 26.48
C TRP A 136 -2.52 -3.85 27.55
N GLU A 137 -1.80 -4.16 28.64
CA GLU A 137 -2.30 -4.90 29.79
C GLU A 137 -3.41 -4.14 30.53
N ALA A 138 -3.30 -2.81 30.58
CA ALA A 138 -4.37 -1.99 31.13
C ALA A 138 -5.60 -2.00 30.21
N LEU A 139 -5.39 -1.85 28.90
CA LEU A 139 -6.47 -1.97 27.92
C LEU A 139 -7.18 -3.31 28.01
N ALA A 140 -6.44 -4.40 28.15
CA ALA A 140 -7.00 -5.75 28.29
C ALA A 140 -7.87 -5.89 29.55
N LYS A 141 -7.48 -5.27 30.67
CA LYS A 141 -8.26 -5.27 31.93
C LYS A 141 -9.53 -4.42 31.85
N CYS A 142 -9.54 -3.41 30.98
CA CYS A 142 -10.66 -2.52 30.80
C CYS A 142 -11.58 -2.94 29.62
N SER A 143 -11.41 -4.14 29.07
CA SER A 143 -12.12 -4.61 27.87
C SER A 143 -13.64 -4.45 27.93
N ASP A 144 -14.24 -4.66 29.10
CA ASP A 144 -15.71 -4.61 29.28
C ASP A 144 -16.30 -3.23 28.96
N MET A 145 -15.54 -2.14 29.18
CA MET A 145 -16.01 -0.79 28.86
C MET A 145 -16.14 -0.53 27.37
N PHE A 146 -15.42 -1.29 26.53
CA PHE A 146 -15.48 -1.22 25.07
C PHE A 146 -16.49 -2.21 24.48
N ALA A 147 -17.24 -2.94 25.33
CA ALA A 147 -18.22 -3.90 24.85
C ALA A 147 -19.41 -3.21 24.18
N ARG A 148 -19.95 -3.86 23.16
CA ARG A 148 -21.18 -3.46 22.46
C ARG A 148 -22.26 -4.52 22.67
N ALA A 149 -23.52 -4.16 22.49
CA ALA A 149 -24.66 -5.04 22.73
C ALA A 149 -24.56 -6.41 22.01
N ASP A 150 -23.91 -6.43 20.87
CA ASP A 150 -23.74 -7.59 19.98
C ASP A 150 -22.34 -8.21 20.05
N SER A 151 -21.50 -7.82 21.03
CA SER A 151 -20.12 -8.35 21.16
C SER A 151 -19.99 -9.51 22.15
N GLY A 152 -21.08 -9.94 22.75
CA GLY A 152 -21.07 -11.06 23.73
C GLY A 152 -20.23 -10.74 24.97
N GLY A 153 -20.19 -9.48 25.41
CA GLY A 153 -19.43 -9.03 26.57
C GLY A 153 -17.94 -8.82 26.30
N LYS A 154 -17.48 -8.96 25.05
CA LYS A 154 -16.11 -8.64 24.65
C LYS A 154 -15.99 -7.18 24.26
N GLY A 155 -14.86 -6.57 24.58
CA GLY A 155 -14.50 -5.26 24.00
C GLY A 155 -14.47 -5.31 22.48
N VAL A 156 -14.81 -4.23 21.84
CA VAL A 156 -14.76 -4.11 20.37
C VAL A 156 -13.60 -3.22 19.97
N PHE A 157 -12.67 -3.80 19.21
CA PHE A 157 -11.64 -3.04 18.49
C PHE A 157 -12.08 -2.84 17.03
N ILE A 158 -12.02 -1.60 16.55
CA ILE A 158 -12.31 -1.28 15.16
C ILE A 158 -11.00 -1.28 14.37
N GLY A 159 -10.76 -2.36 13.64
CA GLY A 159 -9.60 -2.56 12.79
C GLY A 159 -9.77 -1.96 11.40
N GLY A 160 -8.66 -1.86 10.67
CA GLY A 160 -8.67 -1.51 9.25
C GLY A 160 -9.29 -2.59 8.37
N PRO A 161 -9.49 -2.31 7.08
CA PRO A 161 -9.85 -3.32 6.09
C PRO A 161 -8.93 -4.55 6.15
N VAL A 162 -9.49 -5.72 5.84
CA VAL A 162 -8.75 -6.99 5.94
C VAL A 162 -7.52 -7.01 5.04
N ASP A 163 -7.60 -6.38 3.87
CA ASP A 163 -6.50 -6.25 2.91
C ASP A 163 -5.32 -5.40 3.40
N TRP A 164 -5.48 -4.67 4.52
CA TRP A 164 -4.36 -3.94 5.13
C TRP A 164 -3.42 -4.82 5.96
N LEU A 165 -3.74 -6.10 6.17
CA LEU A 165 -2.92 -7.12 6.86
C LEU A 165 -2.41 -6.69 8.24
N LYS A 166 -3.26 -6.08 9.05
CA LYS A 166 -2.85 -5.62 10.39
C LYS A 166 -2.77 -6.73 11.43
N HIS A 167 -3.34 -7.90 11.14
CA HIS A 167 -3.30 -9.07 12.02
C HIS A 167 -3.82 -8.81 13.46
N ASP A 168 -4.79 -7.90 13.59
CA ASP A 168 -5.27 -7.49 14.90
C ASP A 168 -6.02 -8.61 15.65
N ALA A 169 -6.71 -9.50 14.93
CA ALA A 169 -7.37 -10.65 15.55
C ALA A 169 -6.36 -11.62 16.15
N GLU A 170 -5.28 -11.89 15.44
CA GLU A 170 -4.16 -12.73 15.90
C GLU A 170 -3.44 -12.11 17.10
N LYS A 171 -3.29 -10.77 17.11
CA LYS A 171 -2.73 -10.04 18.28
C LYS A 171 -3.63 -10.17 19.50
N VAL A 172 -4.95 -10.00 19.34
CA VAL A 172 -5.94 -10.18 20.41
C VAL A 172 -5.85 -11.57 21.01
N GLU A 173 -5.78 -12.59 20.16
CA GLU A 173 -5.66 -13.99 20.59
C GLU A 173 -4.32 -14.24 21.30
N ALA A 174 -3.20 -13.86 20.70
CA ALA A 174 -1.87 -14.09 21.23
C ALA A 174 -1.63 -13.41 22.58
N LEU A 175 -2.24 -12.24 22.81
CA LEU A 175 -2.17 -11.48 24.06
C LEU A 175 -3.26 -11.88 25.08
N GLY A 176 -4.15 -12.81 24.73
CA GLY A 176 -5.25 -13.23 25.58
C GLY A 176 -6.22 -12.11 25.96
N MET A 177 -6.39 -11.11 25.11
CA MET A 177 -7.28 -9.98 25.35
C MET A 177 -8.75 -10.36 25.14
N ASN A 178 -9.65 -9.89 26.03
CA ASN A 178 -11.09 -10.11 25.87
C ASN A 178 -11.70 -9.10 24.87
N PHE A 179 -11.20 -9.10 23.63
CA PHE A 179 -11.66 -8.26 22.54
C PHE A 179 -12.17 -9.08 21.35
N VAL A 180 -12.99 -8.47 20.54
CA VAL A 180 -13.32 -8.91 19.19
C VAL A 180 -12.93 -7.81 18.20
N VAL A 181 -12.28 -8.20 17.11
CA VAL A 181 -11.90 -7.26 16.04
C VAL A 181 -13.05 -7.15 15.04
N ARG A 182 -13.42 -5.92 14.70
CA ARG A 182 -14.35 -5.59 13.63
C ARG A 182 -13.65 -4.78 12.59
N ASN A 183 -13.44 -5.36 11.43
CA ASN A 183 -12.77 -4.68 10.34
C ASN A 183 -13.73 -3.69 9.64
N ALA A 184 -13.32 -2.43 9.58
CA ALA A 184 -13.99 -1.42 8.78
C ALA A 184 -13.66 -1.59 7.30
N GLY A 185 -14.52 -1.11 6.41
CA GLY A 185 -14.31 -1.22 4.96
C GLY A 185 -13.38 -0.16 4.37
N SER A 186 -13.04 0.88 5.14
CA SER A 186 -12.16 1.98 4.71
C SER A 186 -11.66 2.80 5.88
N ALA A 187 -10.64 3.66 5.65
CA ALA A 187 -10.22 4.67 6.63
C ALA A 187 -11.38 5.57 7.06
N GLY A 188 -12.20 6.04 6.13
CA GLY A 188 -13.35 6.89 6.42
C GLY A 188 -14.36 6.23 7.36
N ALA A 189 -14.56 4.91 7.26
CA ALA A 189 -15.44 4.18 8.16
C ALA A 189 -14.86 4.10 9.59
N ILE A 190 -13.53 3.94 9.73
CA ILE A 190 -12.86 3.98 11.05
C ILE A 190 -13.03 5.36 11.69
N TRP A 191 -12.82 6.42 10.92
CA TRP A 191 -12.96 7.80 11.42
C TRP A 191 -14.38 8.14 11.83
N ALA A 192 -15.37 7.67 11.08
CA ALA A 192 -16.78 7.85 11.43
C ALA A 192 -17.14 7.17 12.78
N GLU A 193 -16.61 5.99 13.04
CA GLU A 193 -16.76 5.30 14.34
C GLU A 193 -16.12 6.10 15.48
N LEU A 194 -14.91 6.64 15.26
CA LEU A 194 -14.23 7.49 16.23
C LEU A 194 -15.02 8.76 16.53
N ASP A 195 -15.40 9.48 15.48
CA ASP A 195 -16.13 10.77 15.61
C ASP A 195 -17.46 10.57 16.33
N ALA A 196 -18.21 9.52 16.00
CA ALA A 196 -19.46 9.18 16.66
C ALA A 196 -19.27 8.86 18.15
N ALA A 197 -18.19 8.13 18.50
CA ALA A 197 -17.88 7.80 19.89
C ALA A 197 -17.43 9.06 20.67
N VAL A 198 -16.55 9.86 20.10
CA VAL A 198 -16.04 11.10 20.72
C VAL A 198 -17.18 12.10 20.97
N ALA A 199 -18.08 12.31 19.99
CA ALA A 199 -19.23 13.19 20.14
C ALA A 199 -20.16 12.80 21.29
N GLN A 200 -20.21 11.50 21.62
CA GLN A 200 -21.04 10.93 22.70
C GLN A 200 -20.23 10.63 23.98
N LYS A 201 -18.93 10.93 24.01
CA LYS A 201 -17.99 10.55 25.08
C LYS A 201 -18.04 9.05 25.41
N LYS A 202 -18.26 8.21 24.41
CA LYS A 202 -18.28 6.75 24.57
C LYS A 202 -16.89 6.15 24.40
N PRO A 203 -16.59 5.03 25.10
CA PRO A 203 -15.37 4.31 24.88
C PRO A 203 -15.29 3.76 23.45
N VAL A 204 -14.11 3.94 22.84
CA VAL A 204 -13.77 3.37 21.54
C VAL A 204 -12.27 3.13 21.48
N VAL A 205 -11.87 2.04 20.86
CA VAL A 205 -10.49 1.76 20.48
C VAL A 205 -10.45 1.36 19.01
N ILE A 206 -9.55 1.97 18.26
CA ILE A 206 -9.50 1.86 16.81
C ILE A 206 -8.07 1.68 16.32
N PHE A 207 -7.91 1.12 15.13
CA PHE A 207 -6.68 1.24 14.35
C PHE A 207 -6.55 2.67 13.84
N LYS A 208 -5.35 3.25 13.93
CA LYS A 208 -5.05 4.57 13.39
C LYS A 208 -3.56 4.75 13.10
N TRP A 209 -3.24 5.67 12.20
CA TRP A 209 -1.88 6.12 11.85
C TRP A 209 -1.79 7.64 11.75
#